data_fb2a7b0bc79d29062cddf5b522a94ee1
#
_entry.id   fb2a7b0bc79d29062cddf5b522a94ee1
#
_cell.length_a   1.000
_cell.length_b   1.000
_cell.length_c   1.000
_cell.angle_alpha   90.00
_cell.angle_beta   90.00
_cell.angle_gamma   90.00
#
_symmetry.space_group_name_H-M   'P 1'
#
loop_
_entity.id
_entity.type
_entity.pdbx_description
1 polymer ?
#
loop_
_entity_poly.entity_id
_entity_poly.type
_entity_poly.pdbx_seq_one_letter_code
_entity_poly.pdbx_strand_id
1 'polypeptide(L)'
;MTMEAAFCIEALEEALAKHGRPEIFNTDQGSQFTGAAFTGVLAANGIKISMDGKGAWRDNVFVERLWRTVKYEEVYLRAYDSVSDARASLGRYLELYNSRRPHSSLDDQTPDQAYYGSHHVLPSRLAA
;
A
#
# COMPACT_ATOMS: atom_id res chain seq x y z
N MET A 1 17.92 -12.85 -7.44
CA MET A 1 16.90 -11.92 -6.97
C MET A 1 17.56 -10.86 -6.12
N THR A 2 17.25 -9.60 -6.34
CA THR A 2 17.79 -8.51 -5.54
C THR A 2 17.09 -8.44 -4.17
N MET A 3 17.72 -7.76 -3.22
CA MET A 3 17.10 -7.52 -1.91
C MET A 3 15.81 -6.72 -2.03
N GLU A 4 15.77 -5.72 -2.94
CA GLU A 4 14.56 -4.94 -3.18
C GLU A 4 13.42 -5.80 -3.71
N ALA A 5 13.70 -6.69 -4.66
CA ALA A 5 12.69 -7.61 -5.18
C ALA A 5 12.19 -8.55 -4.08
N ALA A 6 13.06 -9.02 -3.20
CA ALA A 6 12.67 -9.86 -2.08
C ALA A 6 11.72 -9.15 -1.10
N PHE A 7 11.99 -7.89 -0.80
CA PHE A 7 11.09 -7.09 0.04
C PHE A 7 9.73 -6.86 -0.61
N CYS A 8 9.71 -6.60 -1.92
CA CYS A 8 8.45 -6.42 -2.64
C CYS A 8 7.61 -7.68 -2.67
N ILE A 9 8.26 -8.84 -2.84
CA ILE A 9 7.58 -10.14 -2.81
C ILE A 9 7.02 -10.42 -1.42
N GLU A 10 7.78 -10.18 -0.38
CA GLU A 10 7.33 -10.36 1.01
C GLU A 10 6.11 -9.49 1.30
N ALA A 11 6.15 -8.21 0.91
CA ALA A 11 5.02 -7.31 1.09
C ALA A 11 3.78 -7.78 0.31
N LEU A 12 3.97 -8.24 -0.92
CA LEU A 12 2.89 -8.78 -1.74
C LEU A 12 2.26 -10.01 -1.09
N GLU A 13 3.07 -10.96 -0.66
CA GLU A 13 2.57 -12.19 -0.02
C GLU A 13 1.81 -11.88 1.27
N GLU A 14 2.30 -10.94 2.06
CA GLU A 14 1.62 -10.50 3.27
C GLU A 14 0.26 -9.85 2.95
N ALA A 15 0.21 -9.02 1.93
CA ALA A 15 -1.04 -8.38 1.50
C ALA A 15 -2.05 -9.41 0.99
N LEU A 16 -1.59 -10.40 0.22
CA LEU A 16 -2.46 -11.48 -0.27
C LEU A 16 -3.02 -12.32 0.88
N ALA A 17 -2.21 -12.56 1.91
CA ALA A 17 -2.67 -13.29 3.09
C ALA A 17 -3.72 -12.52 3.89
N LYS A 18 -3.57 -11.20 3.99
CA LYS A 18 -4.50 -10.36 4.77
C LYS A 18 -5.78 -10.02 4.03
N HIS A 19 -5.69 -9.74 2.74
CA HIS A 19 -6.79 -9.13 1.98
C HIS A 19 -7.34 -10.03 0.88
N GLY A 20 -6.75 -11.18 0.67
CA GLY A 20 -7.12 -12.06 -0.43
C GLY A 20 -6.49 -11.62 -1.74
N ARG A 21 -6.91 -12.28 -2.82
CA ARG A 21 -6.34 -12.06 -4.15
C ARG A 21 -7.17 -11.04 -4.93
N PRO A 22 -6.56 -9.96 -5.43
CA PRO A 22 -7.25 -9.06 -6.35
C PRO A 22 -7.38 -9.71 -7.72
N GLU A 23 -8.26 -9.20 -8.54
CA GLU A 23 -8.36 -9.64 -9.94
C GLU A 23 -7.18 -9.13 -10.75
N ILE A 24 -6.79 -7.89 -10.53
CA ILE A 24 -5.74 -7.21 -11.25
C ILE A 24 -4.82 -6.53 -10.25
N PHE A 25 -3.52 -6.69 -10.46
CA PHE A 25 -2.49 -5.98 -9.71
C PHE A 25 -1.81 -4.99 -10.64
N ASN A 26 -1.85 -3.72 -10.30
CA ASN A 26 -1.28 -2.65 -11.11
C ASN A 26 0.01 -2.12 -10.48
N THR A 27 1.06 -2.00 -11.29
CA THR A 27 2.34 -1.45 -10.87
C THR A 27 2.88 -0.51 -11.94
N ASP A 28 3.93 0.22 -11.59
CA ASP A 28 4.77 0.87 -12.59
C ASP A 28 5.75 -0.16 -13.21
N GLN A 29 6.64 0.30 -14.09
CA GLN A 29 7.62 -0.57 -14.74
C GLN A 29 8.95 -0.64 -13.98
N GLY A 30 8.92 -0.45 -12.67
CA GLY A 30 10.11 -0.60 -11.84
C GLY A 30 10.70 -2.00 -11.95
N SER A 31 12.03 -2.09 -11.90
CA SER A 31 12.73 -3.37 -12.10
C SER A 31 12.33 -4.44 -11.10
N GLN A 32 11.98 -4.06 -9.88
CA GLN A 32 11.53 -4.98 -8.84
C GLN A 32 10.16 -5.62 -9.17
N PHE A 33 9.36 -4.99 -10.02
CA PHE A 33 8.03 -5.47 -10.39
C PHE A 33 7.98 -6.18 -11.74
N THR A 34 9.00 -6.02 -12.56
CA THR A 34 9.06 -6.65 -13.88
C THR A 34 9.80 -7.98 -13.86
N GLY A 35 10.54 -8.26 -12.80
CA GLY A 35 11.29 -9.50 -12.67
C GLY A 35 10.42 -10.74 -12.57
N ALA A 36 10.94 -11.87 -13.01
CA ALA A 36 10.23 -13.13 -13.03
C ALA A 36 9.81 -13.60 -11.62
N ALA A 37 10.60 -13.26 -10.60
CA ALA A 37 10.28 -13.66 -9.23
C ALA A 37 9.00 -13.00 -8.73
N PHE A 38 8.86 -11.69 -8.96
CA PHE A 38 7.66 -10.96 -8.53
C PHE A 38 6.44 -11.32 -9.38
N THR A 39 6.57 -11.27 -10.70
CA THR A 39 5.46 -11.59 -11.61
C THR A 39 5.02 -13.04 -11.48
N GLY A 40 5.95 -13.94 -11.13
CA GLY A 40 5.64 -15.34 -10.89
C GLY A 40 4.70 -15.57 -9.72
N VAL A 41 4.83 -14.78 -8.65
CA VAL A 41 3.92 -14.86 -7.50
C VAL A 41 2.51 -14.46 -7.93
N LEU A 42 2.37 -13.40 -8.70
CA LEU A 42 1.07 -12.95 -9.21
C LEU A 42 0.44 -14.00 -10.13
N ALA A 43 1.22 -14.54 -11.06
CA ALA A 43 0.75 -15.57 -12.00
C ALA A 43 0.32 -16.84 -11.26
N ALA A 44 1.10 -17.27 -10.26
CA ALA A 44 0.78 -18.46 -9.47
C ALA A 44 -0.53 -18.31 -8.69
N ASN A 45 -0.92 -17.09 -8.37
CA ASN A 45 -2.16 -16.77 -7.68
C ASN A 45 -3.32 -16.42 -8.63
N GLY A 46 -3.12 -16.54 -9.94
CA GLY A 46 -4.15 -16.24 -10.91
C GLY A 46 -4.49 -14.76 -11.04
N ILE A 47 -3.57 -13.89 -10.66
CA ILE A 47 -3.77 -12.44 -10.67
C ILE A 47 -3.26 -11.86 -11.99
N LYS A 48 -4.09 -11.06 -12.65
CA LYS A 48 -3.70 -10.36 -13.88
C LYS A 48 -2.78 -9.20 -13.53
N ILE A 49 -1.78 -9.00 -14.37
CA ILE A 49 -0.79 -7.95 -14.18
C ILE A 49 -1.10 -6.81 -15.13
N SER A 50 -1.17 -5.60 -14.58
CA SER A 50 -1.30 -4.36 -15.34
C SER A 50 -0.12 -3.48 -14.98
N MET A 51 0.60 -2.97 -15.97
CA MET A 51 1.73 -2.08 -15.74
C MET A 51 1.48 -0.75 -16.43
N ASP A 52 1.74 0.34 -15.71
CA ASP A 52 1.65 1.67 -16.28
C ASP A 52 2.69 1.82 -17.39
N GLY A 53 2.29 2.48 -18.46
CA GLY A 53 3.20 2.77 -19.56
C GLY A 53 4.35 3.67 -19.12
N LYS A 54 5.45 3.63 -19.85
CA LYS A 54 6.60 4.48 -19.59
C LYS A 54 6.18 5.95 -19.65
N GLY A 55 6.45 6.70 -18.61
CA GLY A 55 6.07 8.11 -18.52
C GLY A 55 4.64 8.36 -18.08
N ALA A 56 3.89 7.34 -17.70
CA ALA A 56 2.51 7.47 -17.24
C ALA A 56 2.43 7.94 -15.78
N TRP A 57 3.02 9.10 -15.49
CA TRP A 57 3.09 9.63 -14.13
C TRP A 57 1.72 9.89 -13.50
N ARG A 58 0.70 10.13 -14.32
CA ARG A 58 -0.66 10.40 -13.81
C ARG A 58 -1.27 9.21 -13.10
N ASP A 59 -0.89 7.99 -13.51
CA ASP A 59 -1.40 6.78 -12.90
C ASP A 59 -0.81 6.55 -11.50
N ASN A 60 0.33 7.20 -11.21
CA ASN A 60 1.02 7.10 -9.93
C ASN A 60 0.84 8.33 -9.04
N VAL A 61 0.10 9.34 -9.47
CA VAL A 61 0.01 10.63 -8.75
C VAL A 61 -0.56 10.46 -7.33
N PHE A 62 -1.49 9.55 -7.13
CA PHE A 62 -2.08 9.33 -5.81
C PHE A 62 -1.10 8.67 -4.85
N VAL A 63 -0.33 7.70 -5.33
CA VAL A 63 0.70 7.03 -4.55
C VAL A 63 1.82 8.02 -4.21
N GLU A 64 2.24 8.82 -5.17
CA GLU A 64 3.27 9.84 -4.94
C GLU A 64 2.82 10.89 -3.93
N ARG A 65 1.56 11.29 -3.98
CA ARG A 65 0.98 12.21 -3.00
C ARG A 65 0.95 11.61 -1.61
N LEU A 66 0.60 10.34 -1.49
CA LEU A 66 0.67 9.61 -0.22
C LEU A 66 2.10 9.59 0.32
N TRP A 67 3.07 9.24 -0.52
CA TRP A 67 4.48 9.23 -0.11
C TRP A 67 4.95 10.58 0.40
N ARG A 68 4.56 11.65 -0.30
CA ARG A 68 4.89 13.01 0.12
C ARG A 68 4.29 13.31 1.50
N THR A 69 3.03 12.97 1.71
CA THR A 69 2.34 13.18 2.98
C THR A 69 3.06 12.42 4.11
N VAL A 70 3.39 11.16 3.90
CA VAL A 70 4.11 10.35 4.89
C VAL A 70 5.47 10.97 5.22
N LYS A 71 6.22 11.40 4.22
CA LYS A 71 7.54 12.01 4.42
C LYS A 71 7.45 13.29 5.24
N TYR A 72 6.54 14.19 4.90
CA TYR A 72 6.47 15.50 5.55
C TYR A 72 5.77 15.47 6.90
N GLU A 73 4.82 14.59 7.11
CA GLU A 73 4.06 14.53 8.37
C GLU A 73 4.64 13.56 9.39
N GLU A 74 5.42 12.59 8.95
CA GLU A 74 5.96 11.57 9.85
C GLU A 74 7.48 11.47 9.76
N VAL A 75 8.04 11.13 8.60
CA VAL A 75 9.45 10.77 8.48
C VAL A 75 10.38 11.93 8.81
N TYR A 76 10.13 13.09 8.24
CA TYR A 76 11.02 14.26 8.43
C TYR A 76 10.88 14.91 9.81
N LEU A 77 9.77 14.66 10.49
CA LEU A 77 9.53 15.23 11.82
C LEU A 77 10.07 14.35 12.94
N ARG A 78 10.53 13.15 12.65
CA ARG A 78 10.97 12.20 13.66
C ARG A 78 12.40 11.74 13.41
N ALA A 79 13.09 11.44 14.51
CA ALA A 79 14.40 10.80 14.50
C ALA A 79 14.21 9.39 15.06
N TYR A 80 14.21 8.39 14.18
CA TYR A 80 14.01 7.00 14.61
C TYR A 80 15.31 6.43 15.16
N ASP A 81 15.21 5.76 16.31
CA ASP A 81 16.39 5.17 16.97
C ASP A 81 16.79 3.82 16.35
N SER A 82 15.84 3.17 15.69
CA SER A 82 16.06 1.84 15.12
C SER A 82 15.04 1.57 14.01
N VAL A 83 15.25 0.49 13.27
CA VAL A 83 14.26 0.00 12.28
C VAL A 83 12.96 -0.40 12.97
N SER A 84 13.04 -1.01 14.13
CA SER A 84 11.84 -1.38 14.91
C SER A 84 11.06 -0.13 15.34
N ASP A 85 11.75 0.92 15.77
CA ASP A 85 11.11 2.17 16.14
C ASP A 85 10.45 2.84 14.94
N ALA A 86 11.13 2.90 13.81
CA ALA A 86 10.57 3.43 12.57
C ALA A 86 9.31 2.66 12.15
N ARG A 87 9.37 1.33 12.18
CA ARG A 87 8.23 0.48 11.81
C ARG A 87 7.04 0.71 12.73
N ALA A 88 7.25 0.80 14.03
CA ALA A 88 6.19 1.04 14.99
C ALA A 88 5.56 2.42 14.81
N SER A 89 6.38 3.45 14.62
CA SER A 89 5.90 4.82 14.44
C SER A 89 5.14 5.00 13.13
N LEU A 90 5.67 4.49 12.03
CA LEU A 90 5.00 4.51 10.74
C LEU A 90 3.69 3.70 10.77
N GLY A 91 3.68 2.58 11.46
CA GLY A 91 2.48 1.76 11.63
C GLY A 91 1.37 2.54 12.33
N ARG A 92 1.69 3.25 13.41
CA ARG A 92 0.72 4.10 14.12
C ARG A 92 0.23 5.24 13.22
N TYR A 93 1.13 5.87 12.48
CA TYR A 93 0.77 6.95 11.56
C TYR A 93 -0.20 6.44 10.48
N LEU A 94 0.11 5.34 9.84
CA LEU A 94 -0.74 4.77 8.79
C LEU A 94 -2.09 4.28 9.34
N GLU A 95 -2.12 3.78 10.56
CA GLU A 95 -3.37 3.40 11.24
C GLU A 95 -4.27 4.62 11.41
N LEU A 96 -3.74 5.73 11.89
CA LEU A 96 -4.49 6.98 12.04
C LEU A 96 -4.89 7.56 10.69
N TYR A 97 -4.01 7.50 9.70
CA TYR A 97 -4.30 7.94 8.35
C TYR A 97 -5.51 7.21 7.78
N ASN A 98 -5.51 5.90 7.89
CA ASN A 98 -6.56 5.06 7.32
C ASN A 98 -7.88 5.16 8.07
N SER A 99 -7.84 5.29 9.40
CA SER A 99 -9.04 5.19 10.23
C SER A 99 -9.64 6.54 10.62
N ARG A 100 -8.87 7.61 10.59
CA ARG A 100 -9.32 8.90 11.13
C ARG A 100 -9.18 10.10 10.21
N ARG A 101 -8.35 10.00 9.17
CA ARG A 101 -8.11 11.14 8.29
C ARG A 101 -9.15 11.20 7.17
N PRO A 102 -10.03 12.23 7.13
CA PRO A 102 -10.98 12.39 6.04
C PRO A 102 -10.28 12.91 4.79
N HIS A 103 -10.80 12.54 3.63
CA HIS A 103 -10.28 12.99 2.33
C HIS A 103 -11.41 13.56 1.48
N SER A 104 -11.20 14.75 0.94
CA SER A 104 -12.19 15.39 0.07
C SER A 104 -12.48 14.57 -1.19
N SER A 105 -11.47 13.89 -1.72
CA SER A 105 -11.62 13.01 -2.88
C SER A 105 -12.44 11.76 -2.59
N LEU A 106 -12.68 11.45 -1.32
CA LEU A 106 -13.48 10.31 -0.87
C LEU A 106 -14.77 10.78 -0.19
N ASP A 107 -15.30 11.94 -0.57
CA ASP A 107 -16.49 12.55 0.04
C ASP A 107 -16.34 12.71 1.56
N ASP A 108 -15.17 13.17 1.98
CA ASP A 108 -14.79 13.37 3.39
C ASP A 108 -14.78 12.08 4.23
N GLN A 109 -14.75 10.93 3.58
CA GLN A 109 -14.55 9.65 4.25
C GLN A 109 -13.07 9.40 4.51
N THR A 110 -12.79 8.58 5.50
CA THR A 110 -11.44 8.04 5.71
C THR A 110 -11.17 6.93 4.68
N PRO A 111 -9.90 6.59 4.41
CA PRO A 111 -9.59 5.44 3.56
C PRO A 111 -10.28 4.15 3.98
N ASP A 112 -10.33 3.86 5.29
CA ASP A 112 -11.02 2.66 5.79
C ASP A 112 -12.51 2.70 5.51
N GLN A 113 -13.16 3.84 5.72
CA GLN A 113 -14.58 3.98 5.41
C GLN A 113 -14.87 3.77 3.94
N ALA A 114 -14.03 4.32 3.06
CA ALA A 114 -14.19 4.16 1.62
C ALA A 114 -13.97 2.70 1.20
N TYR A 115 -12.98 2.03 1.78
CA TYR A 115 -12.63 0.66 1.42
C TYR A 115 -13.65 -0.35 1.93
N TYR A 116 -14.09 -0.21 3.18
CA TYR A 116 -15.01 -1.17 3.81
C TYR A 116 -16.48 -0.75 3.77
N GLY A 117 -16.74 0.50 3.49
CA GLY A 117 -18.00 1.16 3.84
C GLY A 117 -19.28 0.60 3.27
N SER A 118 -19.32 0.18 2.00
CA SER A 118 -20.59 -0.27 1.39
C SER A 118 -20.71 -1.78 1.24
N HIS A 119 -19.60 -2.52 1.37
CA HIS A 119 -19.56 -3.95 1.08
C HIS A 119 -19.02 -4.81 2.21
N HIS A 120 -18.39 -4.17 3.20
CA HIS A 120 -17.70 -4.88 4.27
C HIS A 120 -17.97 -4.23 5.61
N VAL A 121 -18.08 -5.06 6.64
CA VAL A 121 -18.13 -4.61 8.02
C VAL A 121 -16.70 -4.62 8.56
N LEU A 122 -16.27 -3.53 9.19
CA LEU A 122 -14.98 -3.43 9.85
C LEU A 122 -14.97 -4.37 11.07
N PRO A 123 -14.19 -5.46 11.05
CA PRO A 123 -14.40 -6.51 12.05
C PRO A 123 -14.16 -6.03 13.48
N SER A 124 -12.94 -5.74 13.87
CA SER A 124 -12.65 -5.40 15.28
C SER A 124 -12.86 -3.93 15.61
N ARG A 125 -12.84 -3.03 14.62
CA ARG A 125 -12.96 -1.59 14.87
C ARG A 125 -14.37 -1.14 15.18
N LEU A 126 -15.35 -1.82 14.63
CA LEU A 126 -16.75 -1.55 14.95
C LEU A 126 -17.15 -2.09 16.30
N ALA A 127 -16.41 -3.05 16.83
CA ALA A 127 -16.65 -3.61 18.17
C ALA A 127 -16.04 -2.74 19.27
N ALA A 128 -15.18 -1.84 18.92
CA ALA A 128 -14.59 -0.91 19.88
C ALA A 128 -15.48 0.32 20.08
#